data_2f97e9e3d6c6ff05d4258c1c4e76736c
#
_entry.id   2f97e9e3d6c6ff05d4258c1c4e76736c
#
_cell.length_a   1.000
_cell.length_b   1.000
_cell.length_c   1.000
_cell.angle_alpha   90.00
_cell.angle_beta   90.00
_cell.angle_gamma   90.00
#
_symmetry.space_group_name_H-M   'P 1'
#
loop_
_entity.id
_entity.type
_entity.pdbx_description
1 polymer ?
#
loop_
_entity_poly.entity_id
_entity_poly.type
_entity_poly.pdbx_seq_one_letter_code
_entity_poly.pdbx_strand_id
1 'polypeptide(L)'
;MSQINTENLTLAYDGRVVLSDLSFSVERGDYVCIIGENGSGKSTLVRALLGLKHPLSGKIAFGDGLCRRDIGYIPQKTDVERDFPATVREVVMSGLVGEHVFPSLSKDCRARAAAAMDRLGITDIKDRPITALSGGQRQRVLLARAMCASGKLLVLDEPATGLDVLITAQLYDILSELNRDDSLTVIMVSHDIPAAMKYATKILHLGTPGYFFGTAAEYRESEIGRKFLESGRCSHERDS
;
A
#
# COMPACT_ATOMS: atom_id res chain seq x y z
N MET A 1 9.77 6.66 15.91
CA MET A 1 10.27 7.81 15.11
C MET A 1 9.45 7.92 13.85
N SER A 2 9.01 9.14 13.51
CA SER A 2 8.17 9.36 12.32
C SER A 2 8.93 9.03 11.04
N GLN A 3 8.35 8.20 10.18
CA GLN A 3 8.88 7.87 8.85
C GLN A 3 8.31 8.80 7.78
N ILE A 4 7.06 9.23 7.92
CA ILE A 4 6.43 10.22 7.05
C ILE A 4 5.73 11.25 7.93
N ASN A 5 5.93 12.52 7.63
CA ASN A 5 5.20 13.63 8.22
C ASN A 5 4.67 14.56 7.13
N THR A 6 3.38 14.86 7.17
CA THR A 6 2.75 15.84 6.28
C THR A 6 2.31 17.04 7.09
N GLU A 7 2.53 18.26 6.59
CA GLU A 7 2.15 19.49 7.23
C GLU A 7 1.38 20.36 6.25
N ASN A 8 0.13 20.66 6.57
CA ASN A 8 -0.80 21.54 5.81
C ASN A 8 -0.81 21.20 4.31
N LEU A 9 -0.78 19.90 4.00
CA LEU A 9 -0.64 19.41 2.64
C LEU A 9 -1.89 19.69 1.83
N THR A 10 -1.75 20.44 0.72
CA THR A 10 -2.81 20.69 -0.24
C THR A 10 -2.44 20.08 -1.57
N LEU A 11 -3.33 19.23 -2.10
CA LEU A 11 -3.14 18.53 -3.37
C LEU A 11 -4.25 18.90 -4.35
N ALA A 12 -3.89 19.05 -5.63
CA ALA A 12 -4.84 19.26 -6.70
C ALA A 12 -4.73 18.18 -7.77
N TYR A 13 -5.84 17.89 -8.46
CA TYR A 13 -5.90 17.04 -9.63
C TYR A 13 -6.65 17.80 -10.74
N ASP A 14 -6.04 17.87 -11.94
CA ASP A 14 -6.59 18.60 -13.10
C ASP A 14 -7.08 20.03 -12.77
N GLY A 15 -6.24 20.77 -12.00
CA GLY A 15 -6.52 22.15 -11.61
C GLY A 15 -7.52 22.32 -10.46
N ARG A 16 -8.11 21.23 -9.94
CA ARG A 16 -9.05 21.29 -8.81
C ARG A 16 -8.37 20.78 -7.53
N VAL A 17 -8.54 21.50 -6.44
CA VAL A 17 -8.09 21.03 -5.11
C VAL A 17 -8.93 19.82 -4.72
N VAL A 18 -8.26 18.72 -4.41
CA VAL A 18 -8.88 17.45 -3.96
C VAL A 18 -8.61 17.17 -2.49
N LEU A 19 -7.52 17.70 -1.93
CA LEU A 19 -7.19 17.63 -0.52
C LEU A 19 -6.65 18.97 -0.06
N SER A 20 -7.06 19.46 1.10
CA SER A 20 -6.61 20.72 1.70
C SER A 20 -6.24 20.51 3.17
N ASP A 21 -5.17 21.18 3.60
CA ASP A 21 -4.69 21.25 4.99
C ASP A 21 -4.50 19.89 5.67
N LEU A 22 -4.10 18.87 4.92
CA LEU A 22 -3.90 17.53 5.43
C LEU A 22 -2.59 17.43 6.22
N SER A 23 -2.68 17.14 7.51
CA SER A 23 -1.54 16.94 8.40
C SER A 23 -1.68 15.62 9.14
N PHE A 24 -0.70 14.71 8.98
CA PHE A 24 -0.64 13.44 9.68
C PHE A 24 0.80 12.92 9.75
N SER A 25 1.04 11.98 10.66
CA SER A 25 2.35 11.38 10.88
C SER A 25 2.25 9.86 10.91
N VAL A 26 3.11 9.20 10.13
CA VAL A 26 3.24 7.75 10.10
C VAL A 26 4.52 7.36 10.81
N GLU A 27 4.39 6.56 11.86
CA GLU A 27 5.52 6.03 12.62
C GLU A 27 5.98 4.70 12.04
N ARG A 28 7.21 4.31 12.35
CA ARG A 28 7.72 2.98 12.00
C ARG A 28 6.86 1.89 12.61
N GLY A 29 6.48 0.91 11.81
CA GLY A 29 5.62 -0.19 12.21
C GLY A 29 4.12 0.16 12.26
N ASP A 30 3.71 1.37 11.84
CA ASP A 30 2.30 1.65 11.65
C ASP A 30 1.73 0.84 10.48
N TYR A 31 0.49 0.39 10.64
CA TYR A 31 -0.34 -0.09 9.55
C TYR A 31 -1.46 0.93 9.33
N VAL A 32 -1.27 1.83 8.36
CA VAL A 32 -2.22 2.91 8.05
C VAL A 32 -3.14 2.48 6.92
N CYS A 33 -4.45 2.44 7.16
CA CYS A 33 -5.44 2.31 6.09
C CYS A 33 -5.97 3.68 5.69
N ILE A 34 -5.86 4.01 4.39
CA ILE A 34 -6.46 5.20 3.77
C ILE A 34 -7.80 4.78 3.20
N ILE A 35 -8.87 5.32 3.74
CA ILE A 35 -10.25 5.06 3.33
C ILE A 35 -10.97 6.34 2.93
N GLY A 36 -12.12 6.23 2.30
CA GLY A 36 -12.95 7.36 1.86
C GLY A 36 -13.64 7.09 0.53
N GLU A 37 -14.55 7.95 0.15
CA GLU A 37 -15.34 7.84 -1.08
C GLU A 37 -14.48 7.90 -2.35
N ASN A 38 -15.05 7.48 -3.48
CA ASN A 38 -14.40 7.66 -4.77
C ASN A 38 -14.25 9.15 -5.08
N GLY A 39 -13.05 9.54 -5.56
CA GLY A 39 -12.73 10.95 -5.81
C GLY A 39 -12.25 11.74 -4.60
N SER A 40 -12.20 11.17 -3.39
CA SER A 40 -11.72 11.84 -2.17
C SER A 40 -10.22 12.17 -2.14
N GLY A 41 -9.45 11.82 -3.19
CA GLY A 41 -8.04 12.17 -3.30
C GLY A 41 -7.07 11.09 -2.82
N LYS A 42 -7.52 9.86 -2.50
CA LYS A 42 -6.66 8.75 -2.02
C LYS A 42 -5.47 8.47 -2.95
N SER A 43 -5.73 8.20 -4.22
CA SER A 43 -4.66 7.93 -5.21
C SER A 43 -3.81 9.17 -5.50
N THR A 44 -4.37 10.38 -5.34
CA THR A 44 -3.60 11.64 -5.44
C THR A 44 -2.62 11.76 -4.28
N LEU A 45 -3.05 11.42 -3.07
CA LEU A 45 -2.19 11.38 -1.89
C LEU A 45 -1.08 10.32 -2.05
N VAL A 46 -1.42 9.11 -2.48
CA VAL A 46 -0.43 8.06 -2.76
C VAL A 46 0.63 8.55 -3.76
N ARG A 47 0.22 9.16 -4.88
CA ARG A 47 1.16 9.73 -5.86
C ARG A 47 2.04 10.84 -5.27
N ALA A 48 1.52 11.65 -4.36
CA ALA A 48 2.30 12.68 -3.68
C ALA A 48 3.33 12.06 -2.71
N LEU A 49 2.96 11.04 -1.94
CA LEU A 49 3.88 10.30 -1.07
C LEU A 49 5.03 9.66 -1.88
N LEU A 50 4.71 9.09 -3.05
CA LEU A 50 5.70 8.51 -3.96
C LEU A 50 6.54 9.57 -4.72
N GLY A 51 6.23 10.86 -4.58
CA GLY A 51 6.91 11.95 -5.30
C GLY A 51 6.53 12.06 -6.77
N LEU A 52 5.49 11.36 -7.21
CA LEU A 52 4.95 11.40 -8.56
C LEU A 52 4.04 12.62 -8.79
N LYS A 53 3.71 13.33 -7.72
CA LYS A 53 2.91 14.55 -7.76
C LYS A 53 3.43 15.56 -6.72
N HIS A 54 3.58 16.81 -7.15
CA HIS A 54 3.98 17.88 -6.26
C HIS A 54 2.77 18.49 -5.55
N PRO A 55 2.87 18.81 -4.25
CA PRO A 55 1.85 19.59 -3.54
C PRO A 55 1.67 21.00 -4.12
N LEU A 56 0.45 21.55 -4.03
CA LEU A 56 0.19 22.97 -4.24
C LEU A 56 0.76 23.80 -3.07
N SER A 57 0.58 23.30 -1.84
CA SER A 57 1.13 23.91 -0.63
C SER A 57 1.36 22.85 0.43
N GLY A 58 2.05 23.21 1.51
CA GLY A 58 2.45 22.28 2.55
C GLY A 58 3.67 21.45 2.16
N LYS A 59 4.00 20.48 2.98
CA LYS A 59 5.19 19.63 2.76
C LYS A 59 4.96 18.19 3.17
N ILE A 60 5.73 17.29 2.55
CA ILE A 60 5.90 15.89 2.93
C ILE A 60 7.36 15.72 3.32
N ALA A 61 7.61 15.38 4.57
CA ALA A 61 8.95 15.09 5.08
C ALA A 61 9.10 13.60 5.36
N PHE A 62 10.29 13.06 5.06
CA PHE A 62 10.67 11.70 5.37
C PHE A 62 11.68 11.70 6.51
N GLY A 63 11.50 10.82 7.48
CA GLY A 63 12.36 10.65 8.64
C GLY A 63 12.80 9.22 8.86
N ASP A 64 13.46 8.93 9.97
CA ASP A 64 13.96 7.59 10.34
C ASP A 64 14.82 6.92 9.24
N GLY A 65 15.59 7.72 8.49
CA GLY A 65 16.42 7.26 7.39
C GLY A 65 15.63 6.67 6.20
N LEU A 66 14.35 7.02 6.08
CA LEU A 66 13.51 6.67 4.92
C LEU A 66 13.71 7.71 3.81
N CYS A 67 13.89 7.25 2.59
CA CYS A 67 13.87 8.08 1.39
C CYS A 67 12.74 7.58 0.48
N ARG A 68 12.29 8.41 -0.47
CA ARG A 68 11.25 8.02 -1.43
C ARG A 68 11.59 6.74 -2.22
N ARG A 69 12.85 6.54 -2.57
CA ARG A 69 13.34 5.34 -3.26
C ARG A 69 13.21 4.07 -2.41
N ASP A 70 13.09 4.22 -1.08
CA ASP A 70 12.98 3.11 -0.14
C ASP A 70 11.50 2.74 0.08
N ILE A 71 10.57 3.21 -0.75
CA ILE A 71 9.14 2.89 -0.69
C ILE A 71 8.85 1.77 -1.69
N GLY A 72 8.44 0.61 -1.20
CA GLY A 72 7.88 -0.44 -2.04
C GLY A 72 6.45 -0.08 -2.44
N TYR A 73 6.12 -0.14 -3.73
CA TYR A 73 4.82 0.27 -4.23
C TYR A 73 4.11 -0.83 -5.01
N ILE A 74 2.84 -1.06 -4.69
CA ILE A 74 1.92 -1.89 -5.46
C ILE A 74 0.78 -1.01 -5.97
N PRO A 75 0.70 -0.75 -7.29
CA PRO A 75 -0.37 0.06 -7.88
C PRO A 75 -1.69 -0.70 -7.97
N GLN A 76 -2.80 0.03 -8.09
CA GLN A 76 -4.16 -0.51 -8.23
C GLN A 76 -4.33 -1.43 -9.45
N LYS A 77 -3.69 -1.10 -10.56
CA LYS A 77 -3.69 -1.92 -11.79
C LYS A 77 -2.26 -2.08 -12.30
N THR A 78 -1.90 -3.30 -12.58
CA THR A 78 -0.70 -3.67 -13.31
C THR A 78 -1.11 -4.23 -14.67
N ASP A 79 -1.28 -3.34 -15.66
CA ASP A 79 -1.59 -3.75 -17.05
C ASP A 79 -0.41 -4.48 -17.73
N VAL A 80 0.76 -4.48 -17.08
CA VAL A 80 2.02 -5.05 -17.60
C VAL A 80 1.99 -6.57 -17.76
N GLU A 81 0.94 -7.26 -17.27
CA GLU A 81 1.09 -8.66 -16.92
C GLU A 81 0.47 -9.66 -17.89
N ARG A 82 -0.34 -9.21 -18.84
CA ARG A 82 -1.06 -10.17 -19.71
C ARG A 82 -0.17 -10.81 -20.77
N ASP A 83 0.90 -10.11 -21.23
CA ASP A 83 1.74 -10.56 -22.32
C ASP A 83 3.25 -10.52 -22.03
N PHE A 84 3.68 -10.23 -20.79
CA PHE A 84 5.09 -10.13 -20.47
C PHE A 84 5.69 -11.49 -20.11
N PRO A 85 6.63 -12.03 -20.90
CA PRO A 85 7.17 -13.38 -20.72
C PRO A 85 8.25 -13.43 -19.63
N ALA A 86 7.96 -12.89 -18.43
CA ALA A 86 8.91 -12.91 -17.32
C ALA A 86 8.56 -14.04 -16.33
N THR A 87 9.59 -14.61 -15.75
CA THR A 87 9.47 -15.55 -14.62
C THR A 87 9.20 -14.80 -13.33
N VAL A 88 8.65 -15.49 -12.32
CA VAL A 88 8.47 -14.97 -10.97
C VAL A 88 9.76 -14.36 -10.43
N ARG A 89 10.88 -15.06 -10.58
CA ARG A 89 12.20 -14.58 -10.16
C ARG A 89 12.57 -13.25 -10.80
N GLU A 90 12.39 -13.09 -12.11
CA GLU A 90 12.72 -11.87 -12.83
C GLU A 90 11.85 -10.70 -12.37
N VAL A 91 10.55 -10.94 -12.16
CA VAL A 91 9.63 -9.92 -11.62
C VAL A 91 10.03 -9.49 -10.21
N VAL A 92 10.32 -10.43 -9.31
CA VAL A 92 10.75 -10.11 -7.94
C VAL A 92 12.07 -9.33 -7.97
N MET A 93 13.05 -9.77 -8.76
CA MET A 93 14.35 -9.12 -8.90
C MET A 93 14.25 -7.72 -9.52
N SER A 94 13.23 -7.43 -10.32
CA SER A 94 13.01 -6.09 -10.87
C SER A 94 12.77 -5.02 -9.79
N GLY A 95 12.36 -5.40 -8.59
CA GLY A 95 12.25 -4.51 -7.45
C GLY A 95 13.59 -3.93 -6.96
N LEU A 96 14.72 -4.57 -7.34
CA LEU A 96 16.08 -4.18 -6.95
C LEU A 96 16.79 -3.29 -7.99
N VAL A 97 16.18 -3.04 -9.15
CA VAL A 97 16.82 -2.34 -10.28
C VAL A 97 17.20 -0.89 -9.95
N GLY A 98 16.53 -0.25 -8.99
CA GLY A 98 16.85 1.12 -8.56
C GLY A 98 18.15 1.26 -7.74
N GLU A 99 18.72 0.15 -7.23
CA GLU A 99 19.91 0.18 -6.37
C GLU A 99 21.24 0.02 -7.14
N HIS A 100 21.19 -0.50 -8.36
CA HIS A 100 22.43 -0.79 -9.13
C HIS A 100 22.30 -0.41 -10.61
N VAL A 101 23.28 0.35 -11.08
CA VAL A 101 23.51 0.60 -12.52
C VAL A 101 24.28 -0.61 -13.08
N PHE A 102 23.56 -1.42 -13.86
CA PHE A 102 24.00 -2.58 -14.66
C PHE A 102 25.51 -2.94 -14.74
N PRO A 103 25.92 -4.24 -14.89
CA PRO A 103 25.17 -5.35 -15.52
C PRO A 103 25.00 -6.63 -14.71
N SER A 104 25.33 -6.71 -13.43
CA SER A 104 25.10 -7.93 -12.67
C SER A 104 24.49 -7.63 -11.32
N LEU A 105 23.30 -8.18 -11.09
CA LEU A 105 22.70 -8.21 -9.76
C LEU A 105 23.67 -8.91 -8.81
N SER A 106 24.08 -8.21 -7.76
CA SER A 106 25.03 -8.70 -6.75
C SER A 106 24.52 -9.99 -6.08
N LYS A 107 25.41 -10.71 -5.41
CA LYS A 107 25.00 -11.87 -4.59
C LYS A 107 23.97 -11.45 -3.52
N ASP A 108 24.12 -10.25 -2.97
CA ASP A 108 23.19 -9.68 -1.99
C ASP A 108 21.79 -9.46 -2.59
N CYS A 109 21.67 -8.90 -3.78
CA CYS A 109 20.39 -8.74 -4.47
C CYS A 109 19.66 -10.08 -4.68
N ARG A 110 20.40 -11.12 -5.07
CA ARG A 110 19.84 -12.46 -5.24
C ARG A 110 19.40 -13.06 -3.91
N ALA A 111 20.15 -12.85 -2.84
CA ALA A 111 19.80 -13.31 -1.51
C ALA A 111 18.53 -12.60 -0.99
N ARG A 112 18.41 -11.29 -1.18
CA ARG A 112 17.21 -10.51 -0.81
C ARG A 112 15.98 -10.98 -1.58
N ALA A 113 16.10 -11.20 -2.88
CA ALA A 113 15.00 -11.72 -3.70
C ALA A 113 14.59 -13.14 -3.26
N ALA A 114 15.55 -14.00 -2.96
CA ALA A 114 15.29 -15.35 -2.46
C ALA A 114 14.57 -15.32 -1.10
N ALA A 115 15.02 -14.49 -0.17
CA ALA A 115 14.40 -14.30 1.14
C ALA A 115 12.95 -13.77 1.02
N ALA A 116 12.70 -12.79 0.12
CA ALA A 116 11.36 -12.28 -0.12
C ALA A 116 10.43 -13.36 -0.71
N MET A 117 10.93 -14.17 -1.65
CA MET A 117 10.16 -15.29 -2.22
C MET A 117 9.85 -16.37 -1.18
N ASP A 118 10.81 -16.69 -0.31
CA ASP A 118 10.63 -17.66 0.77
C ASP A 118 9.61 -17.17 1.80
N ARG A 119 9.73 -15.91 2.25
CA ARG A 119 8.80 -15.28 3.19
C ARG A 119 7.35 -15.28 2.70
N LEU A 120 7.14 -15.20 1.39
CA LEU A 120 5.81 -15.20 0.75
C LEU A 120 5.38 -16.56 0.22
N GLY A 121 6.16 -17.63 0.43
CA GLY A 121 5.82 -18.99 0.03
C GLY A 121 5.67 -19.17 -1.48
N ILE A 122 6.55 -18.53 -2.28
CA ILE A 122 6.54 -18.60 -3.75
C ILE A 122 7.86 -19.12 -4.34
N THR A 123 8.74 -19.68 -3.51
CA THR A 123 10.05 -20.19 -3.95
C THR A 123 9.92 -21.36 -4.91
N ASP A 124 8.94 -22.22 -4.74
CA ASP A 124 8.64 -23.39 -5.57
C ASP A 124 8.18 -23.03 -6.99
N ILE A 125 7.61 -21.83 -7.16
CA ILE A 125 7.12 -21.33 -8.46
C ILE A 125 8.03 -20.29 -9.11
N LYS A 126 9.23 -20.05 -8.57
CA LYS A 126 10.15 -18.98 -8.99
C LYS A 126 10.53 -18.95 -10.47
N ASP A 127 10.53 -20.11 -11.11
CA ASP A 127 10.90 -20.27 -12.52
C ASP A 127 9.67 -20.35 -13.45
N ARG A 128 8.45 -20.25 -12.90
CA ARG A 128 7.21 -20.23 -13.70
C ARG A 128 6.99 -18.84 -14.30
N PRO A 129 6.40 -18.75 -15.51
CA PRO A 129 6.01 -17.47 -16.10
C PRO A 129 4.87 -16.84 -15.28
N ILE A 130 4.91 -15.51 -15.08
CA ILE A 130 3.90 -14.78 -14.29
C ILE A 130 2.48 -14.92 -14.88
N THR A 131 2.38 -15.12 -16.18
CA THR A 131 1.12 -15.32 -16.90
C THR A 131 0.39 -16.62 -16.52
N ALA A 132 1.13 -17.63 -16.01
CA ALA A 132 0.59 -18.93 -15.60
C ALA A 132 0.19 -18.99 -14.13
N LEU A 133 0.19 -17.86 -13.41
CA LEU A 133 -0.11 -17.79 -11.99
C LEU A 133 -1.59 -17.51 -11.73
N SER A 134 -2.10 -18.06 -10.60
CA SER A 134 -3.38 -17.63 -10.03
C SER A 134 -3.30 -16.18 -9.53
N GLY A 135 -4.46 -15.53 -9.34
CA GLY A 135 -4.52 -14.16 -8.80
C GLY A 135 -3.76 -14.00 -7.49
N GLY A 136 -3.94 -14.92 -6.55
CA GLY A 136 -3.25 -14.90 -5.26
C GLY A 136 -1.74 -15.12 -5.37
N GLN A 137 -1.30 -16.04 -6.22
CA GLN A 137 0.13 -16.24 -6.49
C GLN A 137 0.75 -14.99 -7.10
N ARG A 138 0.07 -14.36 -8.07
CA ARG A 138 0.51 -13.12 -8.69
C ARG A 138 0.62 -11.99 -7.65
N GLN A 139 -0.35 -11.87 -6.76
CA GLN A 139 -0.32 -10.85 -5.69
C GLN A 139 0.87 -11.04 -4.75
N ARG A 140 1.19 -12.29 -4.37
CA ARG A 140 2.40 -12.60 -3.58
C ARG A 140 3.69 -12.24 -4.31
N VAL A 141 3.75 -12.44 -5.64
CA VAL A 141 4.90 -12.03 -6.47
C VAL A 141 5.06 -10.51 -6.47
N LEU A 142 3.98 -9.75 -6.65
CA LEU A 142 4.02 -8.28 -6.59
C LEU A 142 4.43 -7.77 -5.21
N LEU A 143 3.97 -8.43 -4.14
CA LEU A 143 4.38 -8.10 -2.79
C LEU A 143 5.88 -8.40 -2.57
N ALA A 144 6.39 -9.56 -3.04
CA ALA A 144 7.81 -9.88 -2.98
C ALA A 144 8.67 -8.83 -3.72
N ARG A 145 8.22 -8.42 -4.90
CA ARG A 145 8.86 -7.34 -5.68
C ARG A 145 8.90 -6.03 -4.89
N ALA A 146 7.79 -5.62 -4.28
CA ALA A 146 7.73 -4.40 -3.49
C ALA A 146 8.62 -4.48 -2.24
N MET A 147 8.69 -5.64 -1.57
CA MET A 147 9.60 -5.89 -0.44
C MET A 147 11.07 -5.83 -0.86
N CYS A 148 11.40 -6.27 -2.08
CA CYS A 148 12.76 -6.11 -2.62
C CYS A 148 13.12 -4.63 -2.83
N ALA A 149 12.15 -3.81 -3.27
CA ALA A 149 12.38 -2.37 -3.43
C ALA A 149 12.55 -1.66 -2.07
N SER A 150 11.86 -2.14 -1.03
CA SER A 150 11.96 -1.56 0.31
C SER A 150 11.69 -2.58 1.41
N GLY A 151 12.60 -2.65 2.38
CA GLY A 151 12.38 -3.36 3.63
C GLY A 151 11.80 -2.50 4.77
N LYS A 152 11.37 -1.25 4.49
CA LYS A 152 10.96 -0.30 5.55
C LYS A 152 9.50 0.12 5.44
N LEU A 153 9.03 0.43 4.25
CA LEU A 153 7.68 0.95 4.00
C LEU A 153 7.10 0.38 2.70
N LEU A 154 5.88 -0.12 2.78
CA LEU A 154 5.07 -0.50 1.63
C LEU A 154 3.88 0.44 1.46
N VAL A 155 3.64 0.87 0.24
CA VAL A 155 2.43 1.60 -0.17
C VAL A 155 1.66 0.72 -1.15
N LEU A 156 0.40 0.43 -0.83
CA LEU A 156 -0.46 -0.42 -1.64
C LEU A 156 -1.73 0.36 -2.02
N ASP A 157 -1.98 0.48 -3.31
CA ASP A 157 -3.17 1.18 -3.83
C ASP A 157 -4.21 0.14 -4.26
N GLU A 158 -5.19 -0.13 -3.40
CA GLU A 158 -6.28 -1.10 -3.58
C GLU A 158 -5.80 -2.52 -3.99
N PRO A 159 -4.90 -3.14 -3.22
CA PRO A 159 -4.23 -4.38 -3.62
C PRO A 159 -5.15 -5.61 -3.69
N ALA A 160 -6.35 -5.53 -3.12
CA ALA A 160 -7.33 -6.62 -3.09
C ALA A 160 -8.36 -6.54 -4.24
N THR A 161 -8.34 -5.49 -5.06
CA THR A 161 -9.31 -5.30 -6.14
C THR A 161 -9.25 -6.44 -7.15
N GLY A 162 -10.40 -7.12 -7.36
CA GLY A 162 -10.51 -8.24 -8.29
C GLY A 162 -10.03 -9.60 -7.74
N LEU A 163 -9.70 -9.68 -6.46
CA LEU A 163 -9.44 -10.95 -5.76
C LEU A 163 -10.72 -11.50 -5.13
N ASP A 164 -10.80 -12.81 -5.00
CA ASP A 164 -11.86 -13.44 -4.21
C ASP A 164 -11.65 -13.21 -2.69
N VAL A 165 -12.70 -13.48 -1.91
CA VAL A 165 -12.73 -13.20 -0.46
C VAL A 165 -11.62 -13.95 0.29
N LEU A 166 -11.35 -15.21 -0.08
CA LEU A 166 -10.33 -16.02 0.61
C LEU A 166 -8.92 -15.49 0.33
N ILE A 167 -8.63 -15.16 -0.93
CA ILE A 167 -7.33 -14.59 -1.33
C ILE A 167 -7.14 -13.22 -0.71
N THR A 168 -8.19 -12.41 -0.65
CA THR A 168 -8.18 -11.10 0.03
C THR A 168 -7.83 -11.25 1.51
N ALA A 169 -8.47 -12.17 2.22
CA ALA A 169 -8.16 -12.43 3.62
C ALA A 169 -6.69 -12.87 3.82
N GLN A 170 -6.19 -13.78 2.98
CA GLN A 170 -4.79 -14.22 3.01
C GLN A 170 -3.81 -13.06 2.77
N LEU A 171 -4.13 -12.13 1.86
CA LEU A 171 -3.31 -10.95 1.61
C LEU A 171 -3.21 -10.06 2.86
N TYR A 172 -4.33 -9.79 3.52
CA TYR A 172 -4.36 -8.99 4.76
C TYR A 172 -3.61 -9.68 5.89
N ASP A 173 -3.75 -10.99 6.05
CA ASP A 173 -3.02 -11.77 7.06
C ASP A 173 -1.51 -11.68 6.82
N ILE A 174 -1.04 -11.87 5.58
CA ILE A 174 0.37 -11.73 5.20
C ILE A 174 0.88 -10.32 5.51
N LEU A 175 0.14 -9.27 5.13
CA LEU A 175 0.54 -7.88 5.41
C LEU A 175 0.60 -7.61 6.92
N SER A 176 -0.33 -8.15 7.69
CA SER A 176 -0.34 -8.03 9.15
C SER A 176 0.85 -8.75 9.80
N GLU A 177 1.22 -9.94 9.30
CA GLU A 177 2.40 -10.67 9.76
C GLU A 177 3.69 -9.90 9.45
N LEU A 178 3.85 -9.37 8.23
CA LEU A 178 5.00 -8.56 7.84
C LEU A 178 5.11 -7.29 8.69
N ASN A 179 3.99 -6.64 8.97
CA ASN A 179 3.96 -5.45 9.83
C ASN A 179 4.38 -5.77 11.26
N ARG A 180 3.83 -6.84 11.84
CA ARG A 180 4.09 -7.23 13.24
C ARG A 180 5.50 -7.80 13.43
N ASP A 181 5.90 -8.76 12.58
CA ASP A 181 7.11 -9.56 12.80
C ASP A 181 8.36 -8.83 12.28
N ASP A 182 8.24 -8.11 11.16
CA ASP A 182 9.36 -7.42 10.51
C ASP A 182 9.39 -5.90 10.81
N SER A 183 8.42 -5.39 11.59
CA SER A 183 8.23 -3.96 11.84
C SER A 183 8.12 -3.14 10.55
N LEU A 184 7.60 -3.76 9.49
CA LEU A 184 7.38 -3.14 8.19
C LEU A 184 6.23 -2.15 8.29
N THR A 185 6.46 -0.91 7.91
CA THR A 185 5.38 0.08 7.85
C THR A 185 4.52 -0.16 6.61
N VAL A 186 3.22 -0.13 6.77
CA VAL A 186 2.25 -0.35 5.68
C VAL A 186 1.34 0.85 5.55
N ILE A 187 1.21 1.39 4.34
CA ILE A 187 0.17 2.35 3.97
C ILE A 187 -0.66 1.70 2.88
N MET A 188 -1.94 1.48 3.13
CA MET A 188 -2.82 0.80 2.19
C MET A 188 -4.08 1.60 1.92
N VAL A 189 -4.36 1.85 0.65
CA VAL A 189 -5.69 2.33 0.22
C VAL A 189 -6.61 1.13 0.14
N SER A 190 -7.76 1.21 0.79
CA SER A 190 -8.75 0.13 0.79
C SER A 190 -10.18 0.67 0.78
N HIS A 191 -11.07 -0.05 0.11
CA HIS A 191 -12.51 0.11 0.22
C HIS A 191 -13.14 -0.90 1.20
N ASP A 192 -12.36 -1.88 1.66
CA ASP A 192 -12.79 -2.88 2.63
C ASP A 192 -12.68 -2.32 4.06
N ILE A 193 -13.78 -1.71 4.52
CA ILE A 193 -13.85 -1.11 5.85
C ILE A 193 -13.70 -2.15 6.97
N PRO A 194 -14.38 -3.31 6.93
CA PRO A 194 -14.16 -4.37 7.91
C PRO A 194 -12.69 -4.78 8.07
N ALA A 195 -11.98 -4.97 6.95
CA ALA A 195 -10.56 -5.29 6.97
C ALA A 195 -9.72 -4.13 7.53
N ALA A 196 -9.98 -2.88 7.10
CA ALA A 196 -9.31 -1.71 7.65
C ALA A 196 -9.47 -1.63 9.17
N MET A 197 -10.67 -1.88 9.69
CA MET A 197 -10.95 -1.85 11.13
C MET A 197 -10.33 -3.02 11.91
N LYS A 198 -10.04 -4.13 11.25
CA LYS A 198 -9.43 -5.33 11.86
C LYS A 198 -7.92 -5.25 11.91
N TYR A 199 -7.28 -4.79 10.83
CA TYR A 199 -5.84 -4.91 10.64
C TYR A 199 -5.07 -3.60 10.84
N ALA A 200 -5.69 -2.43 10.60
CA ALA A 200 -4.98 -1.17 10.71
C ALA A 200 -4.74 -0.75 12.16
N THR A 201 -3.54 -0.22 12.43
CA THR A 201 -3.24 0.49 13.68
C THR A 201 -3.79 1.90 13.65
N LYS A 202 -3.76 2.54 12.47
CA LYS A 202 -4.27 3.89 12.24
C LYS A 202 -5.15 3.96 10.99
N ILE A 203 -6.16 4.82 11.04
CA ILE A 203 -7.06 5.10 9.92
C ILE A 203 -6.84 6.55 9.47
N LEU A 204 -6.63 6.75 8.17
CA LEU A 204 -6.74 8.02 7.50
C LEU A 204 -8.01 8.02 6.65
N HIS A 205 -9.06 8.65 7.13
CA HIS A 205 -10.29 8.81 6.35
C HIS A 205 -10.27 10.16 5.65
N LEU A 206 -10.35 10.13 4.32
CA LEU A 206 -10.48 11.30 3.48
C LEU A 206 -11.95 11.50 3.11
N GLY A 207 -12.56 12.55 3.60
CA GLY A 207 -14.00 12.88 3.41
C GLY A 207 -14.22 14.32 2.99
N THR A 208 -15.48 14.67 2.77
CA THR A 208 -15.90 16.04 2.48
C THR A 208 -17.02 16.41 3.47
N PRO A 209 -16.82 17.45 4.31
CA PRO A 209 -15.61 18.27 4.47
C PRO A 209 -14.60 17.65 5.44
N GLY A 210 -13.30 17.66 5.07
CA GLY A 210 -12.20 17.38 5.97
C GLY A 210 -11.71 15.93 5.97
N TYR A 211 -10.93 15.59 6.97
CA TYR A 211 -10.34 14.26 7.14
C TYR A 211 -10.32 13.87 8.62
N PHE A 212 -10.14 12.57 8.87
CA PHE A 212 -9.82 12.03 10.18
C PHE A 212 -8.49 11.27 10.11
N PHE A 213 -7.63 11.45 11.11
CA PHE A 213 -6.45 10.62 11.30
C PHE A 213 -6.31 10.24 12.77
N GLY A 214 -6.23 8.95 13.05
CA GLY A 214 -6.13 8.43 14.42
C GLY A 214 -6.17 6.90 14.44
N THR A 215 -6.23 6.31 15.63
CA THR A 215 -6.36 4.86 15.79
C THR A 215 -7.71 4.35 15.29
N ALA A 216 -7.80 3.05 15.01
CA ALA A 216 -9.06 2.41 14.63
C ALA A 216 -10.14 2.54 15.74
N ALA A 217 -9.73 2.57 17.01
CA ALA A 217 -10.66 2.79 18.14
C ALA A 217 -11.23 4.22 18.13
N GLU A 218 -10.36 5.23 18.02
CA GLU A 218 -10.78 6.65 17.93
C GLU A 218 -11.65 6.88 16.69
N TYR A 219 -11.34 6.22 15.57
CA TYR A 219 -12.15 6.31 14.36
C TYR A 219 -13.59 5.84 14.59
N ARG A 220 -13.80 4.71 15.29
CA ARG A 220 -15.16 4.20 15.61
C ARG A 220 -15.99 5.19 16.42
N GLU A 221 -15.34 5.96 17.29
CA GLU A 221 -16.00 6.92 18.17
C GLU A 221 -16.19 8.29 17.52
N SER A 222 -15.46 8.57 16.44
CA SER A 222 -15.54 9.84 15.70
C SER A 222 -16.89 9.98 14.98
N GLU A 223 -17.33 11.21 14.78
CA GLU A 223 -18.55 11.50 14.02
C GLU A 223 -18.46 10.99 12.56
N ILE A 224 -17.30 11.20 11.93
CA ILE A 224 -17.02 10.74 10.57
C ILE A 224 -17.07 9.22 10.49
N GLY A 225 -16.42 8.54 11.45
CA GLY A 225 -16.38 7.08 11.51
C GLY A 225 -17.77 6.47 11.70
N ARG A 226 -18.58 6.98 12.65
CA ARG A 226 -19.95 6.49 12.88
C ARG A 226 -20.80 6.60 11.62
N LYS A 227 -20.85 7.79 11.00
CA LYS A 227 -21.62 8.03 9.77
C LYS A 227 -21.20 7.08 8.64
N PHE A 228 -19.89 6.89 8.47
CA PHE A 228 -19.35 6.07 7.39
C PHE A 228 -19.60 4.57 7.63
N LEU A 229 -19.46 4.09 8.86
CA LEU A 229 -19.72 2.70 9.23
C LEU A 229 -21.23 2.35 9.15
N GLU A 230 -22.12 3.29 9.47
CA GLU A 230 -23.56 3.13 9.31
C GLU A 230 -23.98 3.07 7.83
N SER A 231 -23.44 3.96 6.99
CA SER A 231 -23.73 3.96 5.55
C SER A 231 -23.23 2.68 4.83
N GLY A 232 -22.10 2.13 5.25
CA GLY A 232 -21.56 0.88 4.74
C GLY A 232 -22.41 -0.36 5.09
N ARG A 233 -23.10 -0.36 6.22
CA ARG A 233 -24.03 -1.45 6.60
C ARG A 233 -25.26 -1.49 5.71
N CYS A 234 -25.80 -0.32 5.34
CA CYS A 234 -26.99 -0.24 4.48
C CYS A 234 -26.75 -0.70 3.04
N SER A 235 -25.53 -0.72 2.54
CA SER A 235 -25.23 -1.19 1.19
C SER A 235 -25.13 -2.72 1.08
N HIS A 236 -24.70 -3.41 2.12
CA HIS A 236 -24.62 -4.88 2.16
C HIS A 236 -25.98 -5.57 2.35
N GLU A 237 -26.95 -4.91 2.96
CA GLU A 237 -28.30 -5.47 3.13
C GLU A 237 -29.19 -5.37 1.88
N ARG A 238 -28.79 -4.64 0.84
CA ARG A 238 -29.56 -4.50 -0.41
C ARG A 238 -29.14 -5.48 -1.50
N ASP A 239 -28.01 -6.15 -1.32
CA ASP A 239 -27.45 -7.14 -2.28
C ASP A 239 -27.57 -8.59 -1.78
N SER A 240 -28.44 -8.84 -0.76
CA SER A 240 -28.69 -10.17 -0.16
C SER A 240 -30.07 -10.70 -0.52
#